data_cecaacc931edd71e6f882f2743c64c80
#
_entry.id   cecaacc931edd71e6f882f2743c64c80
#
_cell.length_a   1.000
_cell.length_b   1.000
_cell.length_c   1.000
_cell.angle_alpha   90.00
_cell.angle_beta   90.00
_cell.angle_gamma   90.00
#
_symmetry.space_group_name_H-M   'P 1'
#
loop_
_entity.id
_entity.type
_entity.pdbx_description
1 polymer ?
#
loop_
_entity_poly.entity_id
_entity_poly.type
_entity_poly.pdbx_seq_one_letter_code
_entity_poly.pdbx_strand_id
1 'polypeptide(L)'
;DTTGTILYANPAFEQSSGYSDADALGQHFRFLRSSKHDAAFYREMWRTLAGGQVWQGRIVNRKKDGSLYAADATITPVRNQAGETINYVTTMRDVTHEVTVEEQFHQAQKMEAIGRLAGGVAHDFNNLLTVIHLSTRLLERKLQPEDPLREHVRHIEDAGQRATSLTRQLLAFSRREIVEPQVLNLNQVLGELDKMLRRLISEDIELTTRLADDPWPVQIDPTQVEQVVINLAVNAHDAMPGGGKLTIETANVVLDAAYAAQHLEVEPGEYVMLAVSDTGVGMNDEIKAHLFEPFFTTKERGKGTGLGLATVFGIAKQNGGHIWVYSEVGQGTTFRIYLPRAAEVADGQPAPARPPQAMAARGTETLLVVEDEPQVRELTRNILRDQGYQVLTASDGVEALQVAEAHEGPIHLLLADVVMPRLSGKALADQLLLAHPEMRVLYTSGYTDNTITHRGVLAEGIAFLSKPFELETLAHKVRDVLDGRA
;
A
#
# COMPACT_ATOMS: atom_id res chain seq x y z
N ASP A 1 -35.85 27.74 -25.77
CA ASP A 1 -36.29 28.04 -27.15
C ASP A 1 -35.46 27.26 -28.17
N THR A 2 -35.76 27.46 -29.43
CA THR A 2 -35.05 26.73 -30.53
C THR A 2 -33.61 27.19 -30.72
N THR A 3 -33.22 28.32 -30.13
CA THR A 3 -31.81 28.81 -30.19
C THR A 3 -30.96 28.31 -29.00
N GLY A 4 -31.59 27.64 -28.01
CA GLY A 4 -30.93 27.18 -26.81
C GLY A 4 -30.94 28.20 -25.66
N THR A 5 -31.74 29.23 -25.75
CA THR A 5 -31.97 30.20 -24.67
C THR A 5 -32.94 29.61 -23.63
N ILE A 6 -32.62 29.74 -22.36
CA ILE A 6 -33.43 29.21 -21.26
C ILE A 6 -34.64 30.13 -21.02
N LEU A 7 -35.83 29.55 -21.11
CA LEU A 7 -37.11 30.24 -20.88
C LEU A 7 -37.70 29.95 -19.52
N TYR A 8 -37.32 28.84 -18.91
CA TYR A 8 -37.77 28.37 -17.59
C TYR A 8 -36.71 27.43 -16.98
N ALA A 9 -36.46 27.55 -15.70
CA ALA A 9 -35.72 26.62 -14.89
C ALA A 9 -36.54 26.28 -13.63
N ASN A 10 -36.50 25.00 -13.23
CA ASN A 10 -37.20 24.57 -12.02
C ASN A 10 -36.27 24.64 -10.79
N PRO A 11 -36.81 24.58 -9.55
CA PRO A 11 -35.97 24.61 -8.35
C PRO A 11 -34.90 23.51 -8.26
N ALA A 12 -35.12 22.33 -8.89
CA ALA A 12 -34.12 21.27 -8.96
C ALA A 12 -32.91 21.67 -9.81
N PHE A 13 -33.11 22.48 -10.84
CA PHE A 13 -32.00 23.05 -11.61
C PHE A 13 -31.11 23.95 -10.74
N GLU A 14 -31.70 24.79 -9.90
CA GLU A 14 -30.97 25.66 -8.98
C GLU A 14 -30.13 24.84 -7.99
N GLN A 15 -30.74 23.80 -7.42
CA GLN A 15 -30.02 22.91 -6.47
C GLN A 15 -28.85 22.18 -7.12
N SER A 16 -28.99 21.67 -8.34
CA SER A 16 -27.95 20.89 -9.02
C SER A 16 -26.85 21.74 -9.64
N SER A 17 -27.20 22.93 -10.17
CA SER A 17 -26.25 23.80 -10.88
C SER A 17 -25.68 24.94 -10.03
N GLY A 18 -26.34 25.30 -8.93
CA GLY A 18 -26.00 26.46 -8.09
C GLY A 18 -26.35 27.81 -8.71
N TYR A 19 -26.97 27.83 -9.89
CA TYR A 19 -27.44 29.06 -10.53
C TYR A 19 -28.92 29.29 -10.19
N SER A 20 -29.27 30.49 -9.74
CA SER A 20 -30.67 30.86 -9.52
C SER A 20 -31.44 30.97 -10.83
N ASP A 21 -32.78 30.93 -10.75
CA ASP A 21 -33.67 31.17 -11.89
C ASP A 21 -33.33 32.51 -12.58
N ALA A 22 -33.06 33.56 -11.78
CA ALA A 22 -32.68 34.88 -12.29
C ALA A 22 -31.30 34.88 -13.03
N ASP A 23 -30.39 34.02 -12.63
CA ASP A 23 -29.08 33.87 -13.31
C ASP A 23 -29.23 33.13 -14.65
N ALA A 24 -30.17 32.17 -14.72
CA ALA A 24 -30.29 31.24 -15.84
C ALA A 24 -31.26 31.76 -16.95
N LEU A 25 -32.34 32.46 -16.59
CA LEU A 25 -33.32 32.97 -17.54
C LEU A 25 -32.70 33.92 -18.57
N GLY A 26 -33.00 33.69 -19.84
CA GLY A 26 -32.47 34.48 -20.95
C GLY A 26 -31.02 34.14 -21.31
N GLN A 27 -30.30 33.30 -20.55
CA GLN A 27 -28.97 32.83 -20.90
C GLN A 27 -29.07 31.68 -21.88
N HIS A 28 -28.04 31.56 -22.74
CA HIS A 28 -27.92 30.38 -23.60
C HIS A 28 -27.34 29.22 -22.78
N PHE A 29 -27.91 28.02 -22.89
CA PHE A 29 -27.58 26.80 -22.18
C PHE A 29 -26.06 26.47 -22.16
N ARG A 30 -25.28 26.95 -23.16
CA ARG A 30 -23.83 26.77 -23.22
C ARG A 30 -23.05 27.34 -22.00
N PHE A 31 -23.63 28.19 -21.16
CA PHE A 31 -22.94 28.73 -19.98
C PHE A 31 -22.60 27.65 -18.93
N LEU A 32 -23.34 26.52 -18.96
CA LEU A 32 -23.06 25.36 -18.12
C LEU A 32 -21.89 24.48 -18.66
N ARG A 33 -21.38 24.74 -19.85
CA ARG A 33 -20.36 23.88 -20.47
C ARG A 33 -19.11 23.80 -19.64
N SER A 34 -18.64 22.55 -19.48
CA SER A 34 -17.27 22.26 -19.01
C SER A 34 -16.34 22.03 -20.18
N SER A 35 -15.01 21.96 -19.90
CA SER A 35 -13.99 21.58 -20.89
C SER A 35 -13.92 20.06 -21.12
N LYS A 36 -14.78 19.25 -20.49
CA LYS A 36 -14.72 17.77 -20.55
C LYS A 36 -15.30 17.19 -21.83
N HIS A 37 -16.11 17.95 -22.57
CA HIS A 37 -16.66 17.54 -23.86
C HIS A 37 -16.14 18.45 -24.97
N ASP A 38 -15.78 17.86 -26.09
CA ASP A 38 -15.29 18.57 -27.26
C ASP A 38 -16.42 19.20 -28.10
N ALA A 39 -16.04 19.95 -29.12
CA ALA A 39 -17.00 20.57 -30.02
C ALA A 39 -17.76 19.53 -30.88
N ALA A 40 -17.22 18.33 -31.08
CA ALA A 40 -17.87 17.26 -31.85
C ALA A 40 -19.07 16.71 -31.10
N PHE A 41 -18.94 16.47 -29.78
CA PHE A 41 -20.03 16.05 -28.91
C PHE A 41 -21.25 16.99 -28.99
N TYR A 42 -21.04 18.29 -28.84
CA TYR A 42 -22.13 19.26 -28.90
C TYR A 42 -22.72 19.41 -30.29
N ARG A 43 -21.93 19.26 -31.38
CA ARG A 43 -22.44 19.26 -32.74
C ARG A 43 -23.36 18.08 -33.01
N GLU A 44 -23.01 16.91 -32.51
CA GLU A 44 -23.84 15.70 -32.64
C GLU A 44 -25.17 15.86 -31.87
N MET A 45 -25.13 16.33 -30.63
CA MET A 45 -26.29 16.66 -29.82
C MET A 45 -27.25 17.57 -30.60
N TRP A 46 -26.75 18.70 -31.10
CA TRP A 46 -27.57 19.65 -31.84
C TRP A 46 -28.08 19.11 -33.18
N ARG A 47 -27.33 18.26 -33.86
CA ARG A 47 -27.77 17.59 -35.10
C ARG A 47 -28.96 16.68 -34.82
N THR A 48 -28.92 15.89 -33.76
CA THR A 48 -30.02 15.03 -33.33
C THR A 48 -31.28 15.86 -33.03
N LEU A 49 -31.14 16.92 -32.27
CA LEU A 49 -32.24 17.83 -31.90
C LEU A 49 -32.83 18.56 -33.10
N ALA A 50 -31.99 19.07 -34.01
CA ALA A 50 -32.42 19.73 -35.25
C ALA A 50 -33.15 18.75 -36.21
N GLY A 51 -32.79 17.46 -36.16
CA GLY A 51 -33.51 16.39 -36.84
C GLY A 51 -34.85 16.05 -36.19
N GLY A 52 -35.24 16.74 -35.12
CA GLY A 52 -36.47 16.51 -34.37
C GLY A 52 -36.49 15.23 -33.55
N GLN A 53 -35.35 14.68 -33.24
CA GLN A 53 -35.18 13.46 -32.43
C GLN A 53 -34.82 13.85 -30.98
N VAL A 54 -35.18 12.96 -30.03
CA VAL A 54 -34.78 13.10 -28.64
C VAL A 54 -33.29 12.78 -28.52
N TRP A 55 -32.56 13.63 -27.85
CA TRP A 55 -31.19 13.35 -27.49
C TRP A 55 -31.11 12.89 -26.02
N GLN A 56 -30.32 11.84 -25.78
CA GLN A 56 -30.04 11.32 -24.43
C GLN A 56 -28.54 11.07 -24.29
N GLY A 57 -27.98 11.47 -23.15
CA GLY A 57 -26.57 11.25 -22.88
C GLY A 57 -26.13 11.88 -21.57
N ARG A 58 -24.90 11.52 -21.17
CA ARG A 58 -24.27 12.10 -20.00
C ARG A 58 -23.50 13.35 -20.39
N ILE A 59 -23.74 14.45 -19.65
CA ILE A 59 -23.07 15.73 -19.86
C ILE A 59 -22.36 16.09 -18.56
N VAL A 60 -21.08 16.47 -18.64
CA VAL A 60 -20.37 17.06 -17.51
C VAL A 60 -20.48 18.57 -17.61
N ASN A 61 -21.20 19.17 -16.70
CA ASN A 61 -21.46 20.60 -16.61
C ASN A 61 -20.61 21.25 -15.50
N ARG A 62 -20.58 22.59 -15.48
CA ARG A 62 -19.93 23.42 -14.47
C ARG A 62 -20.98 24.14 -13.63
N LYS A 63 -20.88 24.02 -12.30
CA LYS A 63 -21.71 24.76 -11.34
C LYS A 63 -21.26 26.24 -11.22
N LYS A 64 -22.05 27.05 -10.56
CA LYS A 64 -21.76 28.47 -10.31
C LYS A 64 -20.48 28.68 -9.48
N ASP A 65 -20.15 27.78 -8.59
CA ASP A 65 -18.93 27.79 -7.77
C ASP A 65 -17.69 27.29 -8.54
N GLY A 66 -17.84 26.89 -9.81
CA GLY A 66 -16.76 26.37 -10.65
C GLY A 66 -16.58 24.84 -10.58
N SER A 67 -17.21 24.15 -9.65
CA SER A 67 -17.16 22.68 -9.55
C SER A 67 -17.85 22.01 -10.73
N LEU A 68 -17.46 20.77 -11.04
CA LEU A 68 -18.04 19.98 -12.12
C LEU A 68 -19.07 19.01 -11.56
N TYR A 69 -20.15 18.78 -12.33
CA TYR A 69 -21.10 17.73 -12.04
C TYR A 69 -21.50 16.96 -13.28
N ALA A 70 -21.67 15.65 -13.15
CA ALA A 70 -22.15 14.79 -14.21
C ALA A 70 -23.67 14.71 -14.16
N ALA A 71 -24.35 15.00 -15.29
CA ALA A 71 -25.79 14.92 -15.39
C ALA A 71 -26.19 13.97 -16.51
N ASP A 72 -27.06 13.00 -16.22
CA ASP A 72 -27.77 12.25 -17.25
C ASP A 72 -28.90 13.16 -17.76
N ALA A 73 -28.80 13.56 -19.02
CA ALA A 73 -29.68 14.55 -19.64
C ALA A 73 -30.51 13.91 -20.77
N THR A 74 -31.80 14.25 -20.78
CA THR A 74 -32.70 13.96 -21.89
C THR A 74 -33.24 15.29 -22.41
N ILE A 75 -33.03 15.57 -23.69
CA ILE A 75 -33.50 16.77 -24.37
C ILE A 75 -34.54 16.38 -25.42
N THR A 76 -35.74 16.84 -25.22
CA THR A 76 -36.89 16.48 -26.06
C THR A 76 -37.41 17.71 -26.81
N PRO A 77 -37.51 17.66 -28.16
CA PRO A 77 -38.13 18.72 -28.94
C PRO A 77 -39.65 18.73 -28.71
N VAL A 78 -40.21 19.90 -28.40
CA VAL A 78 -41.67 20.16 -28.32
C VAL A 78 -42.12 20.73 -29.65
N ARG A 79 -43.16 20.13 -30.26
CA ARG A 79 -43.68 20.52 -31.58
C ARG A 79 -45.04 21.16 -31.48
N ASN A 80 -45.30 22.08 -32.39
CA ASN A 80 -46.64 22.64 -32.61
C ASN A 80 -47.53 21.68 -33.42
N GLN A 81 -48.80 22.07 -33.65
CA GLN A 81 -49.72 21.28 -34.45
C GLN A 81 -49.27 21.11 -35.92
N ALA A 82 -48.44 21.98 -36.43
CA ALA A 82 -47.84 21.90 -37.76
C ALA A 82 -46.61 20.98 -37.82
N GLY A 83 -46.18 20.36 -36.71
CA GLY A 83 -45.01 19.48 -36.62
C GLY A 83 -43.65 20.21 -36.48
N GLU A 84 -43.64 21.53 -36.37
CA GLU A 84 -42.46 22.35 -36.23
C GLU A 84 -41.99 22.38 -34.77
N THR A 85 -40.67 22.24 -34.50
CA THR A 85 -40.10 22.35 -33.17
C THR A 85 -40.17 23.81 -32.69
N ILE A 86 -40.88 24.05 -31.58
CA ILE A 86 -41.05 25.39 -30.98
C ILE A 86 -40.18 25.58 -29.74
N ASN A 87 -39.88 24.53 -29.00
CA ASN A 87 -39.03 24.56 -27.80
C ASN A 87 -38.32 23.23 -27.61
N TYR A 88 -37.39 23.23 -26.67
CA TYR A 88 -36.77 22.01 -26.10
C TYR A 88 -37.08 21.93 -24.62
N VAL A 89 -37.45 20.74 -24.15
CA VAL A 89 -37.54 20.42 -22.72
C VAL A 89 -36.33 19.54 -22.36
N THR A 90 -35.60 19.98 -21.36
CA THR A 90 -34.44 19.23 -20.85
C THR A 90 -34.76 18.73 -19.45
N THR A 91 -34.63 17.44 -19.24
CA THR A 91 -34.58 16.84 -17.89
C THR A 91 -33.13 16.43 -17.62
N MET A 92 -32.63 16.81 -16.43
CA MET A 92 -31.27 16.46 -15.99
C MET A 92 -31.35 15.85 -14.60
N ARG A 93 -30.62 14.76 -14.40
CA ARG A 93 -30.41 14.14 -13.10
C ARG A 93 -28.92 14.24 -12.78
N ASP A 94 -28.57 14.86 -11.68
CA ASP A 94 -27.20 14.84 -11.17
C ASP A 94 -26.86 13.42 -10.75
N VAL A 95 -25.86 12.84 -11.40
CA VAL A 95 -25.34 11.47 -11.18
C VAL A 95 -23.88 11.48 -10.76
N THR A 96 -23.41 12.61 -10.25
CA THR A 96 -22.00 12.77 -9.86
C THR A 96 -21.60 11.77 -8.80
N HIS A 97 -22.44 11.61 -7.79
CA HIS A 97 -22.18 10.66 -6.71
C HIS A 97 -22.15 9.21 -7.21
N GLU A 98 -23.15 8.83 -8.02
CA GLU A 98 -23.24 7.48 -8.59
C GLU A 98 -22.01 7.15 -9.46
N VAL A 99 -21.57 8.08 -10.31
CA VAL A 99 -20.38 7.92 -11.16
C VAL A 99 -19.13 7.79 -10.32
N THR A 100 -18.97 8.63 -9.31
CA THR A 100 -17.81 8.58 -8.41
C THR A 100 -17.74 7.25 -7.66
N VAL A 101 -18.88 6.77 -7.14
CA VAL A 101 -18.94 5.47 -6.45
C VAL A 101 -18.66 4.31 -7.42
N GLU A 102 -19.16 4.36 -8.65
CA GLU A 102 -18.90 3.35 -9.67
C GLU A 102 -17.43 3.32 -10.07
N GLU A 103 -16.80 4.46 -10.26
CA GLU A 103 -15.35 4.58 -10.53
C GLU A 103 -14.53 4.04 -9.37
N GLN A 104 -14.87 4.40 -8.13
CA GLN A 104 -14.21 3.88 -6.92
C GLN A 104 -14.38 2.36 -6.80
N PHE A 105 -15.57 1.82 -7.10
CA PHE A 105 -15.82 0.39 -7.08
C PHE A 105 -14.98 -0.35 -8.14
N HIS A 106 -14.93 0.16 -9.36
CA HIS A 106 -14.09 -0.42 -10.42
C HIS A 106 -12.61 -0.36 -10.08
N GLN A 107 -12.16 0.74 -9.48
CA GLN A 107 -10.78 0.88 -9.02
C GLN A 107 -10.46 -0.11 -7.90
N ALA A 108 -11.38 -0.28 -6.94
CA ALA A 108 -11.24 -1.26 -5.87
C ALA A 108 -11.19 -2.71 -6.40
N GLN A 109 -12.04 -3.06 -7.37
CA GLN A 109 -12.00 -4.37 -8.02
C GLN A 109 -10.68 -4.63 -8.77
N LYS A 110 -10.19 -3.65 -9.52
CA LYS A 110 -8.89 -3.75 -10.19
C LYS A 110 -7.78 -3.98 -9.18
N MET A 111 -7.81 -3.23 -8.07
CA MET A 111 -6.82 -3.34 -6.99
C MET A 111 -6.87 -4.71 -6.32
N GLU A 112 -8.06 -5.26 -6.06
CA GLU A 112 -8.24 -6.60 -5.49
C GLU A 112 -7.67 -7.69 -6.42
N ALA A 113 -7.98 -7.60 -7.72
CA ALA A 113 -7.46 -8.56 -8.69
C ALA A 113 -5.93 -8.52 -8.81
N ILE A 114 -5.34 -7.31 -8.86
CA ILE A 114 -3.89 -7.10 -8.88
C ILE A 114 -3.26 -7.62 -7.59
N GLY A 115 -3.86 -7.30 -6.43
CA GLY A 115 -3.38 -7.77 -5.13
C GLY A 115 -3.33 -9.30 -5.04
N ARG A 116 -4.35 -10.00 -5.54
CA ARG A 116 -4.39 -11.46 -5.52
C ARG A 116 -3.32 -12.09 -6.42
N LEU A 117 -3.09 -11.53 -7.61
CA LEU A 117 -2.04 -11.97 -8.52
C LEU A 117 -0.64 -11.67 -7.96
N ALA A 118 -0.44 -10.45 -7.44
CA ALA A 118 0.82 -10.04 -6.85
C ALA A 118 1.19 -10.90 -5.65
N GLY A 119 0.21 -11.26 -4.79
CA GLY A 119 0.43 -12.14 -3.65
C GLY A 119 0.92 -13.53 -4.05
N GLY A 120 0.30 -14.18 -5.05
CA GLY A 120 0.73 -15.50 -5.52
C GLY A 120 2.15 -15.48 -6.13
N VAL A 121 2.42 -14.50 -6.99
CA VAL A 121 3.74 -14.35 -7.61
C VAL A 121 4.82 -14.04 -6.56
N ALA A 122 4.53 -13.14 -5.62
CA ALA A 122 5.50 -12.79 -4.58
C ALA A 122 5.82 -13.94 -3.62
N HIS A 123 4.85 -14.82 -3.34
CA HIS A 123 5.09 -16.04 -2.57
C HIS A 123 6.18 -16.92 -3.22
N ASP A 124 6.03 -17.18 -4.52
CA ASP A 124 6.99 -18.01 -5.25
C ASP A 124 8.39 -17.36 -5.30
N PHE A 125 8.44 -16.02 -5.49
CA PHE A 125 9.70 -15.28 -5.40
C PHE A 125 10.31 -15.33 -4.00
N ASN A 126 9.52 -15.20 -2.93
CA ASN A 126 10.04 -15.26 -1.57
C ASN A 126 10.62 -16.63 -1.22
N ASN A 127 10.04 -17.73 -1.72
CA ASN A 127 10.60 -19.07 -1.57
C ASN A 127 11.96 -19.19 -2.25
N LEU A 128 12.07 -18.71 -3.52
CA LEU A 128 13.35 -18.70 -4.25
C LEU A 128 14.40 -17.83 -3.55
N LEU A 129 14.02 -16.66 -3.07
CA LEU A 129 14.92 -15.75 -2.35
C LEU A 129 15.37 -16.33 -1.01
N THR A 130 14.48 -17.03 -0.29
CA THR A 130 14.85 -17.75 0.94
C THR A 130 15.94 -18.79 0.64
N VAL A 131 15.80 -19.57 -0.43
CA VAL A 131 16.82 -20.55 -0.85
C VAL A 131 18.15 -19.86 -1.19
N ILE A 132 18.11 -18.74 -1.92
CA ILE A 132 19.31 -17.98 -2.29
C ILE A 132 20.03 -17.46 -1.04
N HIS A 133 19.32 -16.77 -0.13
CA HIS A 133 19.89 -16.22 1.10
C HIS A 133 20.48 -17.31 2.01
N LEU A 134 19.75 -18.40 2.26
CA LEU A 134 20.25 -19.49 3.07
C LEU A 134 21.47 -20.17 2.44
N SER A 135 21.46 -20.36 1.11
CA SER A 135 22.59 -20.99 0.40
C SER A 135 23.84 -20.10 0.39
N THR A 136 23.71 -18.80 0.16
CA THR A 136 24.84 -17.84 0.19
C THR A 136 25.43 -17.76 1.58
N ARG A 137 24.65 -17.73 2.65
CA ARG A 137 25.14 -17.74 4.05
C ARG A 137 25.86 -19.04 4.40
N LEU A 138 25.34 -20.21 3.98
CA LEU A 138 26.02 -21.50 4.18
C LEU A 138 27.35 -21.58 3.43
N LEU A 139 27.43 -21.05 2.21
CA LEU A 139 28.68 -20.97 1.44
C LEU A 139 29.68 -20.03 2.13
N GLU A 140 29.25 -18.85 2.58
CA GLU A 140 30.09 -17.87 3.26
C GLU A 140 30.72 -18.43 4.53
N ARG A 141 30.00 -19.28 5.30
CA ARG A 141 30.54 -19.97 6.47
C ARG A 141 31.59 -21.07 6.14
N LYS A 142 31.50 -21.68 4.96
CA LYS A 142 32.40 -22.73 4.54
C LYS A 142 33.66 -22.21 3.84
N LEU A 143 33.63 -21.01 3.28
CA LEU A 143 34.76 -20.41 2.58
C LEU A 143 35.73 -19.76 3.57
N GLN A 144 37.03 -19.92 3.31
CA GLN A 144 38.10 -19.25 4.05
C GLN A 144 37.99 -17.71 3.87
N PRO A 145 38.47 -16.91 4.85
CA PRO A 145 38.40 -15.45 4.75
C PRO A 145 39.01 -14.84 3.49
N GLU A 146 40.08 -15.46 2.96
CA GLU A 146 40.82 -15.01 1.78
C GLU A 146 40.39 -15.69 0.47
N ASP A 147 39.33 -16.51 0.50
CA ASP A 147 38.84 -17.23 -0.69
C ASP A 147 38.25 -16.24 -1.72
N PRO A 148 38.76 -16.23 -2.98
CA PRO A 148 38.25 -15.35 -4.02
C PRO A 148 36.73 -15.51 -4.31
N LEU A 149 36.16 -16.69 -4.03
CA LEU A 149 34.75 -16.97 -4.23
C LEU A 149 33.85 -16.15 -3.28
N ARG A 150 34.39 -15.64 -2.17
CA ARG A 150 33.60 -14.78 -1.23
C ARG A 150 33.04 -13.51 -1.89
N GLU A 151 33.79 -12.93 -2.84
CA GLU A 151 33.30 -11.78 -3.59
C GLU A 151 32.08 -12.13 -4.44
N HIS A 152 32.11 -13.27 -5.11
CA HIS A 152 30.99 -13.77 -5.90
C HIS A 152 29.76 -14.09 -5.02
N VAL A 153 30.00 -14.74 -3.86
CA VAL A 153 28.89 -14.99 -2.89
C VAL A 153 28.25 -13.68 -2.41
N ARG A 154 29.07 -12.65 -2.13
CA ARG A 154 28.57 -11.34 -1.74
C ARG A 154 27.76 -10.67 -2.85
N HIS A 155 28.19 -10.75 -4.11
CA HIS A 155 27.44 -10.25 -5.24
C HIS A 155 26.08 -10.94 -5.40
N ILE A 156 26.00 -12.25 -5.14
CA ILE A 156 24.74 -13.01 -5.17
C ILE A 156 23.82 -12.56 -4.01
N GLU A 157 24.38 -12.38 -2.82
CA GLU A 157 23.67 -11.90 -1.65
C GLU A 157 23.08 -10.51 -1.88
N ASP A 158 23.88 -9.55 -2.39
CA ASP A 158 23.44 -8.21 -2.74
C ASP A 158 22.32 -8.20 -3.80
N ALA A 159 22.42 -9.10 -4.80
CA ALA A 159 21.37 -9.27 -5.80
C ALA A 159 20.09 -9.83 -5.19
N GLY A 160 20.22 -10.82 -4.29
CA GLY A 160 19.10 -11.39 -3.54
C GLY A 160 18.39 -10.35 -2.68
N GLN A 161 19.15 -9.51 -1.98
CA GLN A 161 18.58 -8.43 -1.16
C GLN A 161 17.83 -7.39 -2.00
N ARG A 162 18.35 -7.00 -3.16
CA ARG A 162 17.63 -6.11 -4.10
C ARG A 162 16.34 -6.75 -4.60
N ALA A 163 16.36 -8.05 -4.94
CA ALA A 163 15.17 -8.77 -5.36
C ALA A 163 14.13 -8.89 -4.24
N THR A 164 14.57 -9.11 -2.99
CA THR A 164 13.68 -9.10 -1.80
C THR A 164 12.98 -7.76 -1.63
N SER A 165 13.72 -6.65 -1.77
CA SER A 165 13.13 -5.30 -1.70
C SER A 165 12.08 -5.08 -2.81
N LEU A 166 12.35 -5.56 -4.03
CA LEU A 166 11.40 -5.47 -5.15
C LEU A 166 10.14 -6.31 -4.89
N THR A 167 10.30 -7.51 -4.32
CA THR A 167 9.16 -8.38 -3.98
C THR A 167 8.30 -7.78 -2.88
N ARG A 168 8.92 -7.15 -1.86
CA ARG A 168 8.19 -6.39 -0.83
C ARG A 168 7.39 -5.24 -1.45
N GLN A 169 7.98 -4.47 -2.38
CA GLN A 169 7.26 -3.44 -3.11
C GLN A 169 6.05 -4.00 -3.88
N LEU A 170 6.16 -5.18 -4.46
CA LEU A 170 5.05 -5.86 -5.13
C LEU A 170 3.95 -6.30 -4.13
N LEU A 171 4.32 -6.80 -2.95
CA LEU A 171 3.39 -7.24 -1.91
C LEU A 171 2.62 -6.08 -1.25
N ALA A 172 3.19 -4.90 -1.15
CA ALA A 172 2.52 -3.72 -0.62
C ALA A 172 1.18 -3.40 -1.34
N PHE A 173 0.98 -3.91 -2.57
CA PHE A 173 -0.28 -3.83 -3.30
C PHE A 173 -1.29 -4.92 -2.94
N SER A 174 -0.81 -6.04 -2.39
CA SER A 174 -1.64 -7.21 -2.13
C SER A 174 -2.56 -7.06 -0.91
N ARG A 175 -2.50 -5.97 -0.11
CA ARG A 175 -3.17 -5.81 1.20
C ARG A 175 -2.90 -6.98 2.16
N ARG A 176 -1.81 -7.74 1.96
CA ARG A 176 -1.54 -9.00 2.64
C ARG A 176 -0.20 -9.01 3.39
N GLU A 177 0.39 -7.85 3.62
CA GLU A 177 1.56 -7.74 4.49
C GLU A 177 1.12 -7.79 5.95
N ILE A 178 1.86 -8.52 6.81
CA ILE A 178 1.65 -8.43 8.25
C ILE A 178 2.03 -7.02 8.65
N VAL A 179 1.04 -6.28 9.09
CA VAL A 179 1.23 -4.97 9.68
C VAL A 179 1.18 -5.17 11.19
N GLU A 180 2.25 -4.81 11.87
CA GLU A 180 2.31 -4.76 13.33
C GLU A 180 2.21 -3.30 13.79
N PRO A 181 1.00 -2.71 13.86
CA PRO A 181 0.84 -1.32 14.23
C PRO A 181 1.30 -1.12 15.66
N GLN A 182 2.27 -0.25 15.83
CA GLN A 182 2.80 0.15 17.13
C GLN A 182 2.50 1.62 17.37
N VAL A 183 2.26 1.99 18.63
CA VAL A 183 2.21 3.40 19.00
C VAL A 183 3.65 3.90 19.04
N LEU A 184 4.00 4.78 18.11
CA LEU A 184 5.38 5.24 17.95
C LEU A 184 5.46 6.75 17.72
N ASN A 185 6.66 7.27 17.94
CA ASN A 185 7.05 8.63 17.57
C ASN A 185 7.74 8.60 16.20
N LEU A 186 7.18 9.29 15.20
CA LEU A 186 7.73 9.32 13.85
C LEU A 186 9.18 9.79 13.79
N ASN A 187 9.59 10.71 14.68
CA ASN A 187 10.95 11.24 14.70
C ASN A 187 12.01 10.16 15.02
N GLN A 188 11.65 9.13 15.79
CA GLN A 188 12.56 8.03 16.08
C GLN A 188 12.86 7.24 14.81
N VAL A 189 11.82 6.84 14.09
CA VAL A 189 11.97 6.10 12.82
C VAL A 189 12.75 6.93 11.79
N LEU A 190 12.42 8.22 11.66
CA LEU A 190 13.11 9.12 10.73
C LEU A 190 14.59 9.32 11.08
N GLY A 191 14.94 9.34 12.38
CA GLY A 191 16.33 9.42 12.86
C GLY A 191 17.16 8.19 12.49
N GLU A 192 16.57 6.99 12.52
CA GLU A 192 17.22 5.75 12.09
C GLU A 192 17.41 5.72 10.56
N LEU A 193 16.46 6.26 9.81
CA LEU A 193 16.51 6.33 8.36
C LEU A 193 17.52 7.35 7.81
N ASP A 194 17.88 8.40 8.54
CA ASP A 194 18.74 9.48 8.05
C ASP A 194 20.05 8.97 7.44
N LYS A 195 20.73 8.03 8.13
CA LYS A 195 21.98 7.44 7.62
C LYS A 195 21.81 6.64 6.33
N MET A 196 20.68 5.96 6.18
CA MET A 196 20.36 5.18 4.99
C MET A 196 20.00 6.11 3.82
N LEU A 197 19.19 7.13 4.07
CA LEU A 197 18.79 8.11 3.08
C LEU A 197 20.01 8.85 2.50
N ARG A 198 20.99 9.24 3.32
CA ARG A 198 22.25 9.87 2.87
C ARG A 198 23.11 8.98 2.00
N ARG A 199 22.94 7.64 2.04
CA ARG A 199 23.62 6.70 1.14
C ARG A 199 22.83 6.45 -0.15
N LEU A 200 21.51 6.61 -0.09
CA LEU A 200 20.59 6.33 -1.19
C LEU A 200 20.45 7.52 -2.13
N ILE A 201 20.59 8.73 -1.59
CA ILE A 201 20.52 10.01 -2.33
C ILE A 201 21.94 10.41 -2.75
N SER A 202 22.09 10.90 -4.00
CA SER A 202 23.39 11.34 -4.50
C SER A 202 23.93 12.52 -3.69
N GLU A 203 25.26 12.69 -3.66
CA GLU A 203 25.94 13.78 -2.94
C GLU A 203 25.54 15.18 -3.44
N ASP A 204 24.98 15.26 -4.64
CA ASP A 204 24.50 16.51 -5.25
C ASP A 204 23.15 17.00 -4.69
N ILE A 205 22.49 16.21 -3.84
CA ILE A 205 21.20 16.57 -3.22
C ILE A 205 21.40 16.84 -1.72
N GLU A 206 21.08 18.07 -1.30
CA GLU A 206 21.07 18.46 0.11
C GLU A 206 19.88 17.85 0.85
N LEU A 207 20.13 16.90 1.76
CA LEU A 207 19.11 16.37 2.65
C LEU A 207 18.99 17.22 3.92
N THR A 208 17.81 17.78 4.17
CA THR A 208 17.45 18.54 5.36
C THR A 208 16.28 17.89 6.10
N THR A 209 16.40 17.67 7.40
CA THR A 209 15.33 17.19 8.26
C THR A 209 14.87 18.28 9.22
N ARG A 210 13.58 18.56 9.32
CA ARG A 210 12.93 19.52 10.21
C ARG A 210 11.86 18.81 11.01
N LEU A 211 12.24 18.28 12.14
CA LEU A 211 11.36 17.47 12.97
C LEU A 211 10.73 18.34 14.07
N ALA A 212 9.45 18.12 14.36
CA ALA A 212 8.77 18.76 15.49
C ALA A 212 9.46 18.37 16.80
N ASP A 213 9.56 19.30 17.75
CA ASP A 213 10.20 19.03 19.05
C ASP A 213 9.46 17.94 19.83
N ASP A 214 8.13 17.90 19.76
CA ASP A 214 7.27 16.94 20.47
C ASP A 214 6.12 16.48 19.57
N PRO A 215 6.38 15.56 18.63
CA PRO A 215 5.34 15.03 17.74
C PRO A 215 4.42 14.10 18.53
N TRP A 216 3.10 14.23 18.29
CA TRP A 216 2.13 13.32 18.86
C TRP A 216 2.41 11.87 18.44
N PRO A 217 2.08 10.88 19.28
CA PRO A 217 2.20 9.47 18.89
C PRO A 217 1.21 9.13 17.77
N VAL A 218 1.64 8.23 16.88
CA VAL A 218 0.81 7.65 15.82
C VAL A 218 0.81 6.14 15.94
N GLN A 219 -0.28 5.49 15.50
CA GLN A 219 -0.37 4.04 15.45
C GLN A 219 -0.12 3.56 14.02
N ILE A 220 1.09 3.09 13.75
CA ILE A 220 1.54 2.63 12.43
C ILE A 220 2.68 1.62 12.59
N ASP A 221 2.88 0.77 11.61
CA ASP A 221 4.05 -0.10 11.53
C ASP A 221 5.29 0.71 11.15
N PRO A 222 6.41 0.63 11.89
CA PRO A 222 7.65 1.32 11.55
C PRO A 222 8.12 1.06 10.13
N THR A 223 7.98 -0.17 9.63
CA THR A 223 8.40 -0.54 8.26
C THR A 223 7.57 0.16 7.19
N GLN A 224 6.30 0.45 7.47
CA GLN A 224 5.44 1.25 6.57
C GLN A 224 5.91 2.71 6.50
N VAL A 225 6.35 3.30 7.61
CA VAL A 225 6.92 4.65 7.63
C VAL A 225 8.20 4.69 6.81
N GLU A 226 9.09 3.71 7.02
CA GLU A 226 10.32 3.56 6.23
C GLU A 226 10.02 3.49 4.74
N GLN A 227 9.06 2.64 4.34
CA GLN A 227 8.68 2.44 2.95
C GLN A 227 8.12 3.72 2.31
N VAL A 228 7.29 4.47 3.04
CA VAL A 228 6.78 5.78 2.60
C VAL A 228 7.93 6.73 2.31
N VAL A 229 8.85 6.88 3.26
CA VAL A 229 9.95 7.84 3.16
C VAL A 229 10.91 7.44 2.03
N ILE A 230 11.27 6.16 1.92
CA ILE A 230 12.15 5.66 0.86
C ILE A 230 11.53 5.88 -0.53
N ASN A 231 10.24 5.53 -0.71
CA ASN A 231 9.55 5.72 -1.98
C ASN A 231 9.52 7.21 -2.41
N LEU A 232 9.26 8.11 -1.46
CA LEU A 232 9.25 9.54 -1.75
C LEU A 232 10.66 10.07 -2.00
N ALA A 233 11.67 9.63 -1.24
CA ALA A 233 13.07 10.05 -1.44
C ALA A 233 13.65 9.59 -2.79
N VAL A 234 13.36 8.34 -3.22
CA VAL A 234 13.76 7.84 -4.55
C VAL A 234 13.08 8.62 -5.67
N ASN A 235 11.80 8.94 -5.52
CA ASN A 235 11.09 9.76 -6.52
C ASN A 235 11.64 11.19 -6.58
N ALA A 236 11.96 11.78 -5.43
CA ALA A 236 12.60 13.10 -5.35
C ALA A 236 14.00 13.10 -6.00
N HIS A 237 14.81 12.07 -5.73
CA HIS A 237 16.12 11.89 -6.37
C HIS A 237 16.00 11.86 -7.89
N ASP A 238 15.07 11.08 -8.43
CA ASP A 238 14.85 10.95 -9.86
C ASP A 238 14.31 12.25 -10.50
N ALA A 239 13.58 13.06 -9.72
CA ALA A 239 13.09 14.37 -10.16
C ALA A 239 14.17 15.48 -10.14
N MET A 240 15.34 15.22 -9.56
CA MET A 240 16.45 16.18 -9.39
C MET A 240 17.74 15.71 -10.09
N PRO A 241 17.76 15.49 -11.41
CA PRO A 241 18.93 14.95 -12.11
C PRO A 241 20.15 15.91 -12.12
N GLY A 242 19.96 17.16 -11.78
CA GLY A 242 21.01 18.18 -11.64
C GLY A 242 21.34 18.55 -10.20
N GLY A 243 20.94 17.70 -9.24
CA GLY A 243 21.03 18.04 -7.82
C GLY A 243 19.86 18.90 -7.35
N GLY A 244 19.85 19.22 -6.05
CA GLY A 244 18.77 20.01 -5.46
C GLY A 244 18.69 19.85 -3.95
N LYS A 245 17.48 20.03 -3.39
CA LYS A 245 17.22 19.93 -1.98
C LYS A 245 16.02 19.01 -1.71
N LEU A 246 16.22 18.05 -0.79
CA LEU A 246 15.18 17.20 -0.25
C LEU A 246 14.97 17.57 1.22
N THR A 247 13.74 17.93 1.58
CA THR A 247 13.37 18.30 2.95
C THR A 247 12.33 17.34 3.49
N ILE A 248 12.58 16.78 4.68
CA ILE A 248 11.65 15.94 5.43
C ILE A 248 11.22 16.69 6.68
N GLU A 249 9.91 16.85 6.89
CA GLU A 249 9.37 17.63 8.00
C GLU A 249 8.28 16.84 8.73
N THR A 250 8.22 17.00 10.07
CA THR A 250 7.10 16.53 10.89
C THR A 250 6.48 17.70 11.64
N ALA A 251 5.15 17.68 11.79
CA ALA A 251 4.42 18.69 12.57
C ALA A 251 3.12 18.12 13.15
N ASN A 252 2.71 18.61 14.31
CA ASN A 252 1.37 18.38 14.84
C ASN A 252 0.39 19.34 14.15
N VAL A 253 -0.72 18.84 13.65
CA VAL A 253 -1.73 19.62 12.89
C VAL A 253 -3.12 19.26 13.37
N VAL A 254 -3.94 20.29 13.61
CA VAL A 254 -5.38 20.11 13.84
C VAL A 254 -6.11 20.45 12.55
N LEU A 255 -6.78 19.47 11.96
CA LEU A 255 -7.65 19.66 10.80
C LEU A 255 -9.05 19.98 11.32
N ASP A 256 -9.51 21.20 11.09
CA ASP A 256 -10.80 21.67 11.57
C ASP A 256 -11.96 21.34 10.60
N ALA A 257 -13.18 21.61 11.04
CA ALA A 257 -14.38 21.38 10.22
C ALA A 257 -14.42 22.24 8.95
N ALA A 258 -13.76 23.41 8.94
CA ALA A 258 -13.70 24.27 7.76
C ALA A 258 -12.76 23.67 6.70
N TYR A 259 -11.66 23.07 7.14
CA TYR A 259 -10.75 22.33 6.26
C TYR A 259 -11.41 21.07 5.72
N ALA A 260 -12.11 20.30 6.57
CA ALA A 260 -12.84 19.10 6.17
C ALA A 260 -13.97 19.39 5.17
N ALA A 261 -14.64 20.54 5.27
CA ALA A 261 -15.68 20.95 4.32
C ALA A 261 -15.15 21.19 2.89
N GLN A 262 -13.86 21.55 2.75
CA GLN A 262 -13.20 21.76 1.46
C GLN A 262 -12.54 20.48 0.91
N HIS A 263 -12.40 19.44 1.75
CA HIS A 263 -11.68 18.21 1.44
C HIS A 263 -12.54 17.01 1.84
N LEU A 264 -13.38 16.54 0.93
CA LEU A 264 -14.48 15.56 1.13
C LEU A 264 -14.11 14.23 1.81
N GLU A 265 -12.83 13.92 1.95
CA GLU A 265 -12.34 12.66 2.55
C GLU A 265 -11.67 12.85 3.92
N VAL A 266 -11.62 14.08 4.45
CA VAL A 266 -10.91 14.41 5.69
C VAL A 266 -11.91 14.50 6.84
N GLU A 267 -11.65 13.73 7.91
CA GLU A 267 -12.35 13.88 9.17
C GLU A 267 -11.64 14.96 10.03
N PRO A 268 -12.41 15.86 10.69
CA PRO A 268 -11.82 16.80 11.64
C PRO A 268 -11.15 16.06 12.79
N GLY A 269 -9.92 16.47 13.16
CA GLY A 269 -9.19 15.79 14.23
C GLY A 269 -7.75 16.25 14.38
N GLU A 270 -7.05 15.61 15.31
CA GLU A 270 -5.62 15.80 15.55
C GLU A 270 -4.80 14.82 14.72
N TYR A 271 -3.82 15.33 13.98
CA TYR A 271 -2.99 14.58 13.07
C TYR A 271 -1.51 14.92 13.24
N VAL A 272 -0.65 13.96 12.98
CA VAL A 272 0.78 14.21 12.74
C VAL A 272 1.01 14.26 11.25
N MET A 273 1.55 15.36 10.78
CA MET A 273 1.94 15.55 9.38
C MET A 273 3.38 15.09 9.17
N LEU A 274 3.59 14.24 8.17
CA LEU A 274 4.87 13.95 7.56
C LEU A 274 4.91 14.60 6.18
N ALA A 275 5.80 15.54 5.97
CA ALA A 275 5.99 16.19 4.67
C ALA A 275 7.34 15.83 4.07
N VAL A 276 7.36 15.53 2.76
CA VAL A 276 8.56 15.29 1.97
C VAL A 276 8.52 16.22 0.76
N SER A 277 9.49 17.14 0.69
CA SER A 277 9.55 18.19 -0.33
C SER A 277 10.85 18.13 -1.12
N ASP A 278 10.76 18.15 -2.44
CA ASP A 278 11.89 18.26 -3.36
C ASP A 278 11.84 19.57 -4.15
N THR A 279 12.99 19.96 -4.70
CA THR A 279 13.14 21.12 -5.62
C THR A 279 13.33 20.67 -7.06
N GLY A 280 12.76 19.52 -7.43
CA GLY A 280 12.91 18.91 -8.75
C GLY A 280 12.05 19.53 -9.84
N VAL A 281 11.88 18.78 -10.93
CA VAL A 281 11.18 19.25 -12.14
C VAL A 281 9.67 19.49 -11.94
N GLY A 282 9.07 19.00 -10.85
CA GLY A 282 7.65 19.13 -10.58
C GLY A 282 6.74 18.38 -11.56
N MET A 283 5.43 18.58 -11.44
CA MET A 283 4.40 17.86 -12.21
C MET A 283 3.33 18.82 -12.73
N ASN A 284 2.83 18.53 -13.94
CA ASN A 284 1.66 19.19 -14.51
C ASN A 284 0.36 18.55 -14.00
N ASP A 285 -0.80 19.15 -14.32
CA ASP A 285 -2.11 18.67 -13.84
C ASP A 285 -2.48 17.29 -14.40
N GLU A 286 -2.03 16.96 -15.61
CA GLU A 286 -2.25 15.65 -16.22
C GLU A 286 -1.55 14.54 -15.44
N ILE A 287 -0.29 14.73 -15.03
CA ILE A 287 0.46 13.79 -14.20
C ILE A 287 -0.18 13.70 -12.82
N LYS A 288 -0.56 14.84 -12.21
CA LYS A 288 -1.19 14.85 -10.88
C LYS A 288 -2.51 14.07 -10.84
N ALA A 289 -3.28 14.05 -11.93
CA ALA A 289 -4.54 13.32 -12.01
C ALA A 289 -4.36 11.79 -11.93
N HIS A 290 -3.21 11.26 -12.34
CA HIS A 290 -2.93 9.82 -12.44
C HIS A 290 -1.83 9.34 -11.49
N LEU A 291 -1.27 10.22 -10.68
CA LEU A 291 -0.02 9.96 -9.95
C LEU A 291 -0.10 8.82 -8.92
N PHE A 292 -1.29 8.50 -8.40
CA PHE A 292 -1.51 7.39 -7.47
C PHE A 292 -2.05 6.13 -8.17
N GLU A 293 -2.20 6.14 -9.49
CA GLU A 293 -2.60 4.94 -10.22
C GLU A 293 -1.46 3.92 -10.25
N PRO A 294 -1.72 2.64 -9.95
CA PRO A 294 -0.72 1.59 -10.06
C PRO A 294 -0.15 1.50 -11.47
N PHE A 295 1.17 1.30 -11.57
CA PHE A 295 1.94 1.21 -12.81
C PHE A 295 2.01 2.50 -13.65
N PHE A 296 1.41 3.60 -13.19
CA PHE A 296 1.59 4.89 -13.85
C PHE A 296 3.01 5.39 -13.61
N THR A 297 3.71 5.70 -14.68
CA THR A 297 5.08 6.24 -14.65
C THR A 297 5.35 7.12 -15.85
N THR A 298 6.06 8.22 -15.63
CA THR A 298 6.58 9.11 -16.67
C THR A 298 8.01 8.74 -17.08
N LYS A 299 8.61 7.73 -16.42
CA LYS A 299 9.97 7.26 -16.67
C LYS A 299 10.01 6.32 -17.88
N GLU A 300 11.17 6.20 -18.54
CA GLU A 300 11.39 5.26 -19.64
C GLU A 300 11.09 3.81 -19.20
N ARG A 301 10.65 2.98 -20.16
CA ARG A 301 10.35 1.56 -19.91
C ARG A 301 11.52 0.86 -19.20
N GLY A 302 11.25 0.28 -18.05
CA GLY A 302 12.22 -0.45 -17.23
C GLY A 302 12.98 0.38 -16.18
N LYS A 303 12.82 1.71 -16.15
CA LYS A 303 13.44 2.59 -15.14
C LYS A 303 12.50 2.99 -13.99
N GLY A 304 11.22 2.69 -14.11
CA GLY A 304 10.23 2.94 -13.05
C GLY A 304 9.16 1.87 -13.02
N THR A 305 8.82 1.39 -11.82
CA THR A 305 7.76 0.38 -11.62
C THR A 305 6.37 1.00 -11.67
N GLY A 306 6.25 2.32 -11.46
CA GLY A 306 4.97 3.02 -11.31
C GLY A 306 4.19 2.61 -10.04
N LEU A 307 4.85 1.97 -9.09
CA LEU A 307 4.22 1.39 -7.90
C LEU A 307 4.46 2.23 -6.64
N GLY A 308 5.55 2.99 -6.56
CA GLY A 308 5.98 3.67 -5.33
C GLY A 308 4.93 4.64 -4.76
N LEU A 309 4.34 5.51 -5.58
CA LEU A 309 3.33 6.48 -5.10
C LEU A 309 1.98 5.84 -4.78
N ALA A 310 1.59 4.82 -5.52
CA ALA A 310 0.39 4.03 -5.21
C ALA A 310 0.54 3.29 -3.85
N THR A 311 1.76 2.80 -3.52
CA THR A 311 2.08 2.24 -2.19
C THR A 311 1.94 3.29 -1.10
N VAL A 312 2.51 4.49 -1.28
CA VAL A 312 2.42 5.59 -0.31
C VAL A 312 0.96 5.94 -0.04
N PHE A 313 0.14 6.05 -1.09
CA PHE A 313 -1.30 6.28 -0.96
C PHE A 313 -2.00 5.16 -0.19
N GLY A 314 -1.70 3.90 -0.51
CA GLY A 314 -2.26 2.73 0.17
C GLY A 314 -1.94 2.71 1.66
N ILE A 315 -0.68 2.94 2.04
CA ILE A 315 -0.24 3.01 3.44
C ILE A 315 -0.96 4.14 4.19
N ALA A 316 -1.03 5.34 3.61
CA ALA A 316 -1.73 6.45 4.24
C ALA A 316 -3.21 6.11 4.53
N LYS A 317 -3.94 5.55 3.54
CA LYS A 317 -5.34 5.16 3.68
C LYS A 317 -5.56 3.99 4.64
N GLN A 318 -4.68 3.01 4.65
CA GLN A 318 -4.75 1.85 5.55
C GLN A 318 -4.66 2.25 7.02
N ASN A 319 -3.88 3.29 7.33
CA ASN A 319 -3.72 3.83 8.68
C ASN A 319 -4.71 4.96 9.01
N GLY A 320 -5.83 5.07 8.29
CA GLY A 320 -6.85 6.10 8.52
C GLY A 320 -6.38 7.52 8.21
N GLY A 321 -5.30 7.65 7.47
CA GLY A 321 -4.67 8.92 7.14
C GLY A 321 -5.06 9.49 5.78
N HIS A 322 -4.48 10.64 5.46
CA HIS A 322 -4.69 11.36 4.20
C HIS A 322 -3.36 11.76 3.57
N ILE A 323 -3.33 11.87 2.24
CA ILE A 323 -2.16 12.33 1.50
C ILE A 323 -2.53 13.44 0.52
N TRP A 324 -1.72 14.51 0.51
CA TRP A 324 -1.86 15.65 -0.41
C TRP A 324 -0.57 15.88 -1.15
N VAL A 325 -0.71 16.39 -2.39
CA VAL A 325 0.41 16.70 -3.28
C VAL A 325 0.28 18.13 -3.77
N TYR A 326 1.34 18.88 -3.55
CA TYR A 326 1.53 20.21 -4.10
C TYR A 326 2.70 20.14 -5.07
N SER A 327 2.48 20.45 -6.34
CA SER A 327 3.53 20.41 -7.34
C SER A 327 3.24 21.38 -8.48
N GLU A 328 4.27 22.11 -8.90
CA GLU A 328 4.28 22.98 -10.05
C GLU A 328 5.51 22.68 -10.89
N VAL A 329 5.37 22.74 -12.22
CA VAL A 329 6.47 22.47 -13.14
C VAL A 329 7.62 23.45 -12.89
N GLY A 330 8.81 22.93 -12.62
CA GLY A 330 10.02 23.71 -12.33
C GLY A 330 10.15 24.23 -10.89
N GLN A 331 9.19 23.95 -9.99
CA GLN A 331 9.24 24.38 -8.59
C GLN A 331 9.44 23.21 -7.61
N GLY A 332 9.33 21.98 -8.10
CA GLY A 332 9.44 20.79 -7.28
C GLY A 332 8.09 20.24 -6.82
N THR A 333 8.14 19.30 -5.86
CA THR A 333 6.97 18.61 -5.34
C THR A 333 7.01 18.50 -3.82
N THR A 334 5.85 18.66 -3.17
CA THR A 334 5.66 18.42 -1.75
C THR A 334 4.55 17.40 -1.56
N PHE A 335 4.87 16.28 -0.94
CA PHE A 335 3.90 15.31 -0.44
C PHE A 335 3.66 15.54 1.04
N ARG A 336 2.40 15.66 1.45
CA ARG A 336 2.00 15.77 2.87
C ARG A 336 1.11 14.60 3.23
N ILE A 337 1.54 13.84 4.23
CA ILE A 337 0.81 12.69 4.76
C ILE A 337 0.37 13.05 6.17
N TYR A 338 -0.92 12.88 6.44
CA TYR A 338 -1.53 13.15 7.73
C TYR A 338 -1.93 11.82 8.35
N LEU A 339 -1.35 11.50 9.51
CA LEU A 339 -1.65 10.28 10.27
C LEU A 339 -2.42 10.66 11.53
N PRO A 340 -3.52 9.97 11.88
CA PRO A 340 -4.29 10.28 13.08
C PRO A 340 -3.41 10.16 14.32
N ARG A 341 -3.59 11.08 15.29
CA ARG A 341 -2.99 10.95 16.61
C ARG A 341 -3.50 9.67 17.28
N ALA A 342 -2.59 8.83 17.77
CA ALA A 342 -2.95 7.69 18.61
C ALA A 342 -3.36 8.19 20.01
N ALA A 343 -4.33 7.49 20.61
CA ALA A 343 -4.62 7.71 22.04
C ALA A 343 -3.38 7.33 22.84
N GLU A 344 -3.00 8.16 23.82
CA GLU A 344 -1.90 7.84 24.72
C GLU A 344 -2.18 6.51 25.43
N VAL A 345 -1.35 5.51 25.15
CA VAL A 345 -1.29 4.32 26.00
C VAL A 345 -0.48 4.75 27.21
N ALA A 346 -1.13 4.85 28.37
CA ALA A 346 -0.46 5.11 29.63
C ALA A 346 0.64 4.05 29.84
N ASP A 347 1.89 4.54 30.00
CA ASP A 347 3.07 3.78 30.42
C ASP A 347 3.38 2.45 29.71
N GLY A 348 3.82 2.53 28.45
CA GLY A 348 4.67 1.51 27.85
C GLY A 348 6.05 2.08 27.60
N GLN A 349 7.00 1.80 28.47
CA GLN A 349 8.41 2.09 28.22
C GLN A 349 8.80 1.48 26.88
N PRO A 350 9.52 2.22 25.99
CA PRO A 350 10.09 1.61 24.81
C PRO A 350 10.94 0.42 25.25
N ALA A 351 10.66 -0.75 24.70
CA ALA A 351 11.47 -1.92 24.95
C ALA A 351 12.92 -1.55 24.59
N PRO A 352 13.89 -1.71 25.49
CA PRO A 352 15.27 -1.32 25.23
C PRO A 352 15.76 -2.08 24.00
N ALA A 353 16.34 -1.34 23.03
CA ALA A 353 17.03 -1.92 21.89
C ALA A 353 17.98 -2.98 22.41
N ARG A 354 17.72 -4.25 22.09
CA ARG A 354 18.56 -5.36 22.53
C ARG A 354 19.94 -5.22 21.88
N PRO A 355 21.03 -5.28 22.68
CA PRO A 355 22.37 -5.39 22.10
C PRO A 355 22.44 -6.67 21.26
N PRO A 356 23.28 -6.73 20.20
CA PRO A 356 23.47 -7.92 19.40
C PRO A 356 23.94 -9.05 20.34
N GLN A 357 23.02 -9.99 20.62
CA GLN A 357 23.31 -11.11 21.50
C GLN A 357 24.15 -12.14 20.75
N ALA A 358 25.16 -12.65 21.46
CA ALA A 358 25.99 -13.77 21.07
C ALA A 358 25.16 -14.94 20.54
N MET A 359 25.78 -15.70 19.60
CA MET A 359 25.23 -16.89 18.97
C MET A 359 24.23 -17.64 19.85
N ALA A 360 23.04 -17.89 19.32
CA ALA A 360 21.98 -18.65 20.01
C ALA A 360 22.57 -19.94 20.60
N ALA A 361 22.23 -20.21 21.88
CA ALA A 361 22.68 -21.41 22.58
C ALA A 361 22.23 -22.66 21.80
N ARG A 362 23.12 -23.63 21.66
CA ARG A 362 22.80 -24.94 21.06
C ARG A 362 21.64 -25.59 21.78
N GLY A 363 20.64 -26.04 21.02
CA GLY A 363 19.48 -26.75 21.56
C GLY A 363 19.64 -28.27 21.44
N THR A 364 18.84 -29.00 22.22
CA THR A 364 18.73 -30.48 22.16
C THR A 364 17.30 -30.93 21.92
N GLU A 365 16.40 -29.97 21.80
CA GLU A 365 14.97 -30.19 21.67
C GLU A 365 14.60 -30.81 20.31
N THR A 366 13.46 -31.50 20.27
CA THR A 366 12.89 -32.07 19.05
C THR A 366 11.98 -31.06 18.40
N LEU A 367 12.25 -30.71 17.13
CA LEU A 367 11.48 -29.78 16.32
C LEU A 367 10.81 -30.53 15.17
N LEU A 368 9.54 -30.22 14.86
CA LEU A 368 8.86 -30.69 13.66
C LEU A 368 8.77 -29.53 12.66
N VAL A 369 9.48 -29.66 11.54
CA VAL A 369 9.51 -28.69 10.43
C VAL A 369 8.58 -29.14 9.32
N VAL A 370 7.59 -28.33 9.00
CA VAL A 370 6.58 -28.62 7.97
C VAL A 370 6.61 -27.54 6.92
N GLU A 371 7.03 -27.91 5.71
CA GLU A 371 7.29 -26.99 4.62
C GLU A 371 7.08 -27.74 3.30
N ASP A 372 6.27 -27.21 2.40
CA ASP A 372 5.96 -27.87 1.13
C ASP A 372 7.11 -27.75 0.11
N GLU A 373 7.85 -26.62 0.13
CA GLU A 373 8.99 -26.40 -0.77
C GLU A 373 10.21 -27.27 -0.34
N PRO A 374 10.63 -28.28 -1.12
CA PRO A 374 11.66 -29.25 -0.71
C PRO A 374 12.98 -28.60 -0.35
N GLN A 375 13.39 -27.55 -1.09
CA GLN A 375 14.68 -26.89 -0.88
C GLN A 375 14.69 -26.08 0.41
N VAL A 376 13.62 -25.33 0.69
CA VAL A 376 13.47 -24.58 1.94
C VAL A 376 13.44 -25.54 3.12
N ARG A 377 12.66 -26.63 3.04
CA ARG A 377 12.57 -27.68 4.07
C ARG A 377 13.92 -28.29 4.39
N GLU A 378 14.70 -28.66 3.36
CA GLU A 378 16.01 -29.28 3.56
C GLU A 378 17.04 -28.32 4.17
N LEU A 379 17.08 -27.06 3.68
CA LEU A 379 17.99 -26.05 4.23
C LEU A 379 17.63 -25.72 5.68
N THR A 380 16.36 -25.51 6.00
CA THR A 380 15.88 -25.25 7.37
C THR A 380 16.25 -26.42 8.30
N ARG A 381 16.03 -27.67 7.87
CA ARG A 381 16.45 -28.85 8.62
C ARG A 381 17.95 -28.86 8.92
N ASN A 382 18.77 -28.60 7.93
CA ASN A 382 20.22 -28.64 8.08
C ASN A 382 20.70 -27.53 9.04
N ILE A 383 20.18 -26.32 8.92
CA ILE A 383 20.49 -25.19 9.81
C ILE A 383 20.17 -25.53 11.26
N LEU A 384 18.97 -26.04 11.53
CA LEU A 384 18.54 -26.36 12.89
C LEU A 384 19.31 -27.57 13.47
N ARG A 385 19.67 -28.55 12.64
CA ARG A 385 20.57 -29.65 13.06
C ARG A 385 21.96 -29.16 13.42
N ASP A 386 22.51 -28.23 12.67
CA ASP A 386 23.81 -27.62 12.96
C ASP A 386 23.79 -26.85 14.29
N GLN A 387 22.63 -26.38 14.74
CA GLN A 387 22.44 -25.76 16.05
C GLN A 387 22.20 -26.80 17.17
N GLY A 388 22.17 -28.11 16.87
CA GLY A 388 22.06 -29.20 17.83
C GLY A 388 20.68 -29.80 18.01
N TYR A 389 19.62 -29.22 17.37
CA TYR A 389 18.26 -29.73 17.49
C TYR A 389 18.06 -31.08 16.81
N GLN A 390 17.14 -31.88 17.35
CA GLN A 390 16.58 -33.03 16.63
C GLN A 390 15.47 -32.55 15.72
N VAL A 391 15.58 -32.79 14.41
CA VAL A 391 14.65 -32.22 13.44
C VAL A 391 13.94 -33.33 12.68
N LEU A 392 12.63 -33.40 12.89
CA LEU A 392 11.65 -34.15 12.10
C LEU A 392 11.16 -33.26 10.97
N THR A 393 10.86 -33.84 9.79
CA THR A 393 10.40 -33.05 8.64
C THR A 393 9.19 -33.69 8.00
N ALA A 394 8.27 -32.86 7.49
CA ALA A 394 7.13 -33.26 6.67
C ALA A 394 6.90 -32.27 5.53
N SER A 395 6.35 -32.76 4.42
CA SER A 395 6.06 -31.93 3.23
C SER A 395 4.71 -31.24 3.27
N ASP A 396 3.83 -31.63 4.18
CA ASP A 396 2.51 -31.04 4.39
C ASP A 396 1.93 -31.48 5.72
N GLY A 397 0.77 -30.88 6.07
CA GLY A 397 0.14 -31.12 7.37
C GLY A 397 -0.32 -32.58 7.59
N VAL A 398 -0.68 -33.31 6.54
CA VAL A 398 -1.13 -34.72 6.68
C VAL A 398 0.06 -35.64 6.98
N GLU A 399 1.17 -35.44 6.29
CA GLU A 399 2.43 -36.17 6.58
C GLU A 399 2.95 -35.80 7.98
N ALA A 400 2.82 -34.52 8.37
CA ALA A 400 3.23 -34.05 9.69
C ALA A 400 2.51 -34.76 10.84
N LEU A 401 1.21 -35.02 10.72
CA LEU A 401 0.45 -35.78 11.69
C LEU A 401 0.96 -37.21 11.80
N GLN A 402 1.26 -37.87 10.66
CA GLN A 402 1.83 -39.22 10.63
C GLN A 402 3.21 -39.29 11.29
N VAL A 403 4.07 -38.31 10.98
CA VAL A 403 5.40 -38.20 11.58
C VAL A 403 5.33 -37.98 13.08
N ALA A 404 4.41 -37.13 13.55
CA ALA A 404 4.22 -36.84 14.95
C ALA A 404 3.68 -38.09 15.70
N GLU A 405 2.74 -38.84 15.13
CA GLU A 405 2.18 -40.09 15.70
C GLU A 405 3.24 -41.21 15.77
N ALA A 406 4.15 -41.28 14.78
CA ALA A 406 5.20 -42.28 14.75
C ALA A 406 6.40 -41.94 15.65
N HIS A 407 6.50 -40.72 16.15
CA HIS A 407 7.62 -40.27 16.98
C HIS A 407 7.41 -40.61 18.45
N GLU A 408 8.34 -41.42 19.00
CA GLU A 408 8.38 -41.72 20.42
C GLU A 408 9.10 -40.60 21.18
N GLY A 409 8.38 -39.66 21.77
CA GLY A 409 8.96 -38.59 22.59
C GLY A 409 8.25 -37.26 22.45
N PRO A 410 8.67 -36.26 23.22
CA PRO A 410 8.08 -34.92 23.14
C PRO A 410 8.53 -34.17 21.87
N ILE A 411 7.58 -33.55 21.17
CA ILE A 411 7.87 -32.54 20.14
C ILE A 411 7.76 -31.18 20.83
N HIS A 412 8.86 -30.44 20.89
CA HIS A 412 8.95 -29.20 21.65
C HIS A 412 8.49 -27.97 20.84
N LEU A 413 8.69 -27.99 19.52
CA LEU A 413 8.30 -26.90 18.63
C LEU A 413 7.82 -27.45 17.28
N LEU A 414 6.68 -26.91 16.83
CA LEU A 414 6.23 -26.98 15.44
C LEU A 414 6.68 -25.72 14.71
N LEU A 415 7.49 -25.88 13.65
CA LEU A 415 7.78 -24.84 12.68
C LEU A 415 7.04 -25.18 11.40
N ALA A 416 5.96 -24.43 11.09
CA ALA A 416 5.08 -24.76 9.99
C ALA A 416 4.82 -23.57 9.07
N ASP A 417 4.87 -23.79 7.75
CA ASP A 417 4.31 -22.84 6.81
C ASP A 417 2.80 -22.72 7.01
N VAL A 418 2.30 -21.51 6.94
CA VAL A 418 0.86 -21.21 7.08
C VAL A 418 0.07 -21.80 5.93
N VAL A 419 0.58 -21.61 4.71
CA VAL A 419 -0.09 -21.99 3.46
C VAL A 419 0.56 -23.23 2.90
N MET A 420 -0.11 -24.36 3.10
CA MET A 420 0.36 -25.64 2.58
C MET A 420 -0.78 -26.41 1.92
N PRO A 421 -0.47 -27.30 0.96
CA PRO A 421 -1.45 -28.19 0.36
C PRO A 421 -2.09 -29.12 1.42
N ARG A 422 -3.34 -29.53 1.17
CA ARG A 422 -4.11 -30.50 1.94
C ARG A 422 -4.52 -30.02 3.33
N LEU A 423 -3.59 -29.59 4.19
CA LEU A 423 -3.87 -29.14 5.56
C LEU A 423 -3.00 -27.91 5.86
N SER A 424 -3.63 -26.77 6.19
CA SER A 424 -2.92 -25.53 6.54
C SER A 424 -2.15 -25.66 7.86
N GLY A 425 -1.08 -24.86 8.00
CA GLY A 425 -0.24 -24.87 9.21
C GLY A 425 -1.03 -24.59 10.48
N LYS A 426 -2.05 -23.72 10.43
CA LYS A 426 -2.91 -23.47 11.58
C LYS A 426 -3.78 -24.69 11.94
N ALA A 427 -4.44 -25.28 10.98
CA ALA A 427 -5.27 -26.47 11.23
C ALA A 427 -4.42 -27.67 11.71
N LEU A 428 -3.18 -27.77 11.24
CA LEU A 428 -2.20 -28.73 11.76
C LEU A 428 -1.85 -28.46 13.23
N ALA A 429 -1.52 -27.21 13.56
CA ALA A 429 -1.17 -26.83 14.93
C ALA A 429 -2.33 -27.07 15.90
N ASP A 430 -3.56 -26.71 15.51
CA ASP A 430 -4.75 -26.93 16.32
C ASP A 430 -4.96 -28.43 16.64
N GLN A 431 -4.66 -29.35 15.70
CA GLN A 431 -4.74 -30.78 15.91
C GLN A 431 -3.59 -31.32 16.76
N LEU A 432 -2.35 -30.91 16.51
CA LEU A 432 -1.19 -31.38 17.25
C LEU A 432 -1.18 -30.90 18.69
N LEU A 433 -1.65 -29.68 18.99
CA LEU A 433 -1.74 -29.15 20.34
C LEU A 433 -2.71 -29.96 21.25
N LEU A 434 -3.68 -30.66 20.67
CA LEU A 434 -4.55 -31.58 21.45
C LEU A 434 -3.78 -32.81 21.96
N ALA A 435 -2.81 -33.30 21.17
CA ALA A 435 -1.98 -34.45 21.54
C ALA A 435 -0.68 -34.02 22.27
N HIS A 436 -0.17 -32.85 21.99
CA HIS A 436 1.07 -32.29 22.51
C HIS A 436 0.87 -30.88 23.09
N PRO A 437 0.18 -30.72 24.26
CA PRO A 437 -0.22 -29.42 24.80
C PRO A 437 0.98 -28.52 25.21
N GLU A 438 2.16 -29.13 25.48
CA GLU A 438 3.40 -28.41 25.82
C GLU A 438 4.16 -27.93 24.60
N MET A 439 3.76 -28.32 23.37
CA MET A 439 4.42 -27.98 22.15
C MET A 439 4.22 -26.47 21.84
N ARG A 440 5.31 -25.79 21.49
CA ARG A 440 5.26 -24.41 21.00
C ARG A 440 5.03 -24.40 19.50
N VAL A 441 4.51 -23.29 18.98
CA VAL A 441 4.26 -23.14 17.54
C VAL A 441 4.93 -21.86 17.03
N LEU A 442 5.69 -22.01 15.94
CA LEU A 442 6.25 -20.92 15.16
C LEU A 442 5.78 -21.06 13.72
N TYR A 443 5.02 -20.08 13.25
CA TYR A 443 4.57 -20.07 11.86
C TYR A 443 5.57 -19.39 10.96
N THR A 444 5.66 -19.87 9.71
CA THR A 444 6.39 -19.21 8.63
C THR A 444 5.46 -18.91 7.48
N SER A 445 5.64 -17.81 6.77
CA SER A 445 4.94 -17.55 5.51
C SER A 445 5.65 -16.51 4.67
N GLY A 446 5.49 -16.61 3.36
CA GLY A 446 5.93 -15.58 2.39
C GLY A 446 4.99 -14.40 2.28
N TYR A 447 3.76 -14.52 2.80
CA TYR A 447 2.77 -13.46 2.96
C TYR A 447 1.69 -13.89 3.97
N THR A 448 0.90 -12.94 4.43
CA THR A 448 -0.15 -13.20 5.42
C THR A 448 -1.38 -13.84 4.81
N ASP A 449 -1.76 -14.99 5.30
CA ASP A 449 -3.09 -15.54 5.10
C ASP A 449 -4.05 -14.98 6.17
N ASN A 450 -5.28 -14.63 5.77
CA ASN A 450 -6.37 -14.23 6.68
C ASN A 450 -6.65 -15.25 7.80
N THR A 451 -6.03 -16.43 7.71
CA THR A 451 -6.19 -17.53 8.67
C THR A 451 -5.50 -17.26 10.01
N ILE A 452 -4.44 -16.45 10.02
CA ILE A 452 -3.67 -16.10 11.25
C ILE A 452 -3.87 -14.64 11.64
N THR A 453 -4.28 -13.80 10.67
CA THR A 453 -4.45 -12.37 10.89
C THR A 453 -5.91 -11.95 10.78
N HIS A 454 -6.36 -11.07 11.66
CA HIS A 454 -7.63 -10.37 11.50
C HIS A 454 -7.34 -8.99 10.87
N ARG A 455 -7.72 -8.79 9.59
CA ARG A 455 -7.47 -7.56 8.82
C ARG A 455 -5.98 -7.19 8.63
N GLY A 456 -5.08 -8.19 8.56
CA GLY A 456 -3.64 -7.95 8.39
C GLY A 456 -2.87 -7.76 9.71
N VAL A 457 -3.51 -7.87 10.87
CA VAL A 457 -2.88 -7.80 12.20
C VAL A 457 -2.74 -9.21 12.77
N LEU A 458 -1.55 -9.58 13.26
CA LEU A 458 -1.31 -10.83 13.98
C LEU A 458 -2.20 -10.89 15.24
N ALA A 459 -2.84 -12.03 15.48
CA ALA A 459 -3.53 -12.24 16.76
C ALA A 459 -2.49 -12.29 17.89
N GLU A 460 -2.80 -11.67 19.04
CA GLU A 460 -1.91 -11.66 20.20
C GLU A 460 -1.46 -13.08 20.58
N GLY A 461 -0.15 -13.25 20.81
CA GLY A 461 0.45 -14.52 21.26
C GLY A 461 0.82 -15.50 20.16
N ILE A 462 0.73 -15.13 18.87
CA ILE A 462 1.19 -15.97 17.75
C ILE A 462 2.63 -15.66 17.41
N ALA A 463 3.55 -16.63 17.56
CA ALA A 463 4.93 -16.52 17.09
C ALA A 463 5.01 -16.73 15.58
N PHE A 464 5.65 -15.79 14.88
CA PHE A 464 5.72 -15.75 13.42
C PHE A 464 7.12 -15.39 12.91
N LEU A 465 7.49 -15.93 11.73
CA LEU A 465 8.73 -15.66 11.01
C LEU A 465 8.43 -15.45 9.52
N SER A 466 8.64 -14.23 9.01
CA SER A 466 8.37 -13.91 7.60
C SER A 466 9.45 -14.46 6.67
N LYS A 467 9.06 -14.99 5.51
CA LYS A 467 9.95 -15.34 4.39
C LYS A 467 10.12 -14.13 3.45
N PRO A 468 11.34 -13.89 2.91
CA PRO A 468 12.56 -14.64 3.16
C PRO A 468 13.19 -14.31 4.52
N PHE A 469 13.78 -15.31 5.18
CA PHE A 469 14.45 -15.14 6.46
C PHE A 469 15.93 -15.52 6.36
N GLU A 470 16.73 -14.90 7.23
CA GLU A 470 18.16 -15.21 7.37
C GLU A 470 18.36 -16.32 8.41
N LEU A 471 19.52 -16.97 8.33
CA LEU A 471 19.89 -18.08 9.22
C LEU A 471 19.89 -17.65 10.70
N GLU A 472 20.44 -16.48 10.99
CA GLU A 472 20.52 -15.91 12.33
C GLU A 472 19.13 -15.62 12.90
N THR A 473 18.26 -15.03 12.07
CA THR A 473 16.87 -14.70 12.44
C THR A 473 16.07 -15.97 12.77
N LEU A 474 16.19 -17.02 11.94
CA LEU A 474 15.55 -18.32 12.21
C LEU A 474 16.04 -18.89 13.55
N ALA A 475 17.35 -18.95 13.78
CA ALA A 475 17.95 -19.53 14.98
C ALA A 475 17.53 -18.79 16.27
N HIS A 476 17.51 -17.44 16.22
CA HIS A 476 17.07 -16.61 17.34
C HIS A 476 15.56 -16.79 17.62
N LYS A 477 14.73 -16.73 16.58
CA LYS A 477 13.28 -16.84 16.75
C LYS A 477 12.86 -18.21 17.30
N VAL A 478 13.48 -19.29 16.80
CA VAL A 478 13.27 -20.65 17.35
C VAL A 478 13.62 -20.71 18.83
N ARG A 479 14.76 -20.13 19.24
CA ARG A 479 15.16 -20.11 20.64
C ARG A 479 14.23 -19.27 21.51
N ASP A 480 13.86 -18.08 21.05
CA ASP A 480 12.94 -17.19 21.79
C ASP A 480 11.58 -17.87 22.03
N VAL A 481 11.04 -18.55 21.00
CA VAL A 481 9.79 -19.31 21.14
C VAL A 481 9.94 -20.45 22.14
N LEU A 482 11.01 -21.25 22.06
CA LEU A 482 11.27 -22.33 22.99
C LEU A 482 11.46 -21.84 24.43
N ASP A 483 12.03 -20.67 24.65
CA ASP A 483 12.23 -20.06 25.97
C ASP A 483 10.98 -19.33 26.51
N GLY A 484 9.91 -19.21 25.68
CA GLY A 484 8.67 -18.49 26.07
C GLY A 484 8.85 -16.98 26.10
N ARG A 485 9.74 -16.42 25.28
CA ARG A 485 10.04 -14.99 25.18
C ARG A 485 9.45 -14.33 23.92
N ALA A 486 8.68 -15.09 23.12
CA ALA A 486 8.08 -14.68 21.86
C ALA A 486 6.64 -14.19 22.05
#